data_acbe465052e0e8e2ec514d8c5c1639d1
#
_entry.id   acbe465052e0e8e2ec514d8c5c1639d1
#
_cell.length_a   1.000
_cell.length_b   1.000
_cell.length_c   1.000
_cell.angle_alpha   90.00
_cell.angle_beta   90.00
_cell.angle_gamma   90.00
#
_symmetry.space_group_name_H-M   'P 1'
#
loop_
_entity.id
_entity.type
_entity.pdbx_description
1 polymer ?
#
loop_
_entity_poly.entity_id
_entity_poly.type
_entity_poly.pdbx_seq_one_letter_code
_entity_poly.pdbx_strand_id
1 'polypeptide(L)'
;MKTRIPAAALALLCAVSASAQDAQIKLYGFIRNYAHIDTHEMTAGTADLFSYGPKDNDNDNTTYHFTAITSRLGVDVSGYQYGNMSASAKIEADFFSGVSGVSGTAVLRLRQAYMTLGWKDEDKLPTTLKIGQAWHPMAADMPDVISLNTGAPFGPFSRTPLMQFDKSFSSSFSMTAAAIWQMQYTSAGPAGASANYIKYSGIPELYAGVSYKGENSLVRLGVNFLSIKPVQTEKDRLNTVSPFLYAQYKKGLFSVKAKTIFAQAGEHLNLNGGYGRAAEGGYTPTNNSSSWVSLSYGKDWQFVLFGGFSKNFGTKKALVNDESFWFSKNSAANMNTMYRLTPTIIRNLGKVTIGLEYELTSVQYGDKSQGMNLEKGLYDKGLHWVSNNRLQAMFKYAF
;
A
#
# COMPACT_ATOMS: atom_id res chain seq x y z
N MET A 1 33.68 -33.46 -9.91
CA MET A 1 32.28 -33.68 -10.31
C MET A 1 31.75 -32.38 -10.88
N LYS A 2 31.52 -32.30 -12.19
CA LYS A 2 30.95 -31.11 -12.86
C LYS A 2 29.41 -31.22 -12.76
N THR A 3 28.80 -30.48 -11.87
CA THR A 3 27.33 -30.32 -11.77
C THR A 3 26.84 -29.55 -12.97
N ARG A 4 26.25 -30.23 -13.92
CA ARG A 4 25.48 -29.59 -15.01
C ARG A 4 24.16 -29.11 -14.42
N ILE A 5 24.01 -27.76 -14.30
CA ILE A 5 22.71 -27.16 -14.06
C ILE A 5 21.84 -27.46 -15.29
N PRO A 6 20.68 -28.07 -15.14
CA PRO A 6 19.88 -28.43 -16.32
C PRO A 6 19.30 -27.20 -16.97
N ALA A 7 19.51 -27.08 -18.28
CA ALA A 7 18.88 -26.11 -19.18
C ALA A 7 17.33 -26.24 -19.26
N ALA A 8 16.74 -27.07 -18.39
CA ALA A 8 15.31 -27.35 -18.32
C ALA A 8 14.44 -26.16 -17.88
N ALA A 9 14.99 -25.23 -17.09
CA ALA A 9 14.22 -24.06 -16.64
C ALA A 9 14.02 -23.01 -17.75
N LEU A 10 14.97 -22.89 -18.68
CA LEU A 10 14.82 -21.99 -19.83
C LEU A 10 13.99 -22.60 -20.95
N ALA A 11 14.00 -23.93 -21.08
CA ALA A 11 13.21 -24.70 -22.04
C ALA A 11 11.71 -24.72 -21.66
N LEU A 12 11.36 -24.63 -20.40
CA LEU A 12 9.94 -24.57 -19.95
C LEU A 12 9.27 -23.25 -20.38
N LEU A 13 10.00 -22.14 -20.46
CA LEU A 13 9.48 -20.86 -20.97
C LEU A 13 9.27 -20.86 -22.51
N CYS A 14 10.03 -21.68 -23.25
CA CYS A 14 9.88 -21.81 -24.71
C CYS A 14 8.87 -22.90 -25.11
N ALA A 15 8.60 -23.89 -24.27
CA ALA A 15 7.68 -25.00 -24.57
C ALA A 15 6.19 -24.65 -24.39
N VAL A 16 5.87 -23.53 -23.70
CA VAL A 16 4.48 -23.07 -23.53
C VAL A 16 3.93 -22.45 -24.84
N SER A 17 4.78 -22.16 -25.82
CA SER A 17 4.37 -21.53 -27.08
C SER A 17 3.70 -22.50 -28.09
N ALA A 18 3.62 -23.80 -27.82
CA ALA A 18 3.18 -24.79 -28.84
C ALA A 18 1.71 -25.24 -28.70
N SER A 19 0.96 -24.80 -27.67
CA SER A 19 -0.44 -25.22 -27.51
C SER A 19 -1.42 -24.13 -27.07
N ALA A 20 -1.00 -22.86 -27.01
CA ALA A 20 -1.88 -21.73 -26.73
C ALA A 20 -2.13 -20.96 -28.04
N GLN A 21 -3.06 -21.48 -28.85
CA GLN A 21 -3.37 -20.94 -30.19
C GLN A 21 -3.85 -19.48 -30.19
N ASP A 22 -4.15 -18.87 -29.01
CA ASP A 22 -4.65 -17.50 -28.87
C ASP A 22 -4.07 -16.70 -27.69
N ALA A 23 -3.11 -17.23 -26.93
CA ALA A 23 -2.55 -16.52 -25.78
C ALA A 23 -1.55 -15.46 -26.19
N GLN A 24 -1.84 -14.20 -25.88
CA GLN A 24 -0.91 -13.08 -26.00
C GLN A 24 -0.10 -12.94 -24.73
N ILE A 25 1.22 -13.11 -24.82
CA ILE A 25 2.14 -12.95 -23.70
C ILE A 25 2.91 -11.64 -23.90
N LYS A 26 2.81 -10.74 -22.91
CA LYS A 26 3.53 -9.47 -22.88
C LYS A 26 4.49 -9.45 -21.71
N LEU A 27 5.79 -9.49 -22.00
CA LEU A 27 6.83 -9.21 -21.02
C LEU A 27 6.95 -7.69 -20.84
N TYR A 28 7.09 -7.22 -19.61
CA TYR A 28 7.33 -5.83 -19.28
C TYR A 28 8.21 -5.70 -18.04
N GLY A 29 8.80 -4.54 -17.87
CA GLY A 29 9.60 -4.28 -16.69
C GLY A 29 10.27 -2.94 -16.72
N PHE A 30 11.10 -2.70 -15.73
CA PHE A 30 11.98 -1.55 -15.66
C PHE A 30 13.16 -1.79 -14.73
N ILE A 31 14.28 -1.17 -15.05
CA ILE A 31 15.38 -0.92 -14.13
C ILE A 31 15.14 0.44 -13.49
N ARG A 32 15.23 0.53 -12.17
CA ARG A 32 14.95 1.75 -11.42
C ARG A 32 15.93 1.92 -10.29
N ASN A 33 16.62 3.06 -10.30
CA ASN A 33 17.58 3.44 -9.31
C ASN A 33 17.10 4.66 -8.54
N TYR A 34 17.36 4.70 -7.24
CA TYR A 34 17.12 5.84 -6.38
C TYR A 34 18.41 6.24 -5.68
N ALA A 35 18.61 7.55 -5.55
CA ALA A 35 19.54 8.15 -4.62
C ALA A 35 18.76 9.14 -3.74
N HIS A 36 18.95 9.12 -2.43
CA HIS A 36 18.36 10.11 -1.55
C HIS A 36 19.24 10.46 -0.37
N ILE A 37 19.05 11.67 0.14
CA ILE A 37 19.65 12.18 1.36
C ILE A 37 18.53 12.61 2.28
N ASP A 38 18.58 12.18 3.54
CA ASP A 38 17.67 12.55 4.62
C ASP A 38 18.40 13.36 5.66
N THR A 39 17.77 14.39 6.22
CA THR A 39 18.31 15.19 7.33
C THR A 39 18.07 14.56 8.69
N HIS A 40 17.14 13.60 8.78
CA HIS A 40 16.79 12.86 9.99
C HIS A 40 16.56 11.39 9.66
N GLU A 41 16.96 10.47 10.55
CA GLU A 41 16.74 9.04 10.32
C GLU A 41 15.25 8.69 10.30
N MET A 42 14.83 7.86 9.34
CA MET A 42 13.42 7.51 9.14
C MET A 42 12.99 6.32 10.00
N THR A 43 11.71 6.31 10.40
CA THR A 43 11.14 5.28 11.29
C THR A 43 11.06 3.91 10.62
N ALA A 44 10.66 3.86 9.36
CA ALA A 44 10.43 2.62 8.65
C ALA A 44 10.66 2.78 7.16
N GLY A 45 10.96 1.66 6.53
CA GLY A 45 11.09 1.57 5.09
C GLY A 45 11.99 0.43 4.68
N THR A 46 11.88 0.04 3.41
CA THR A 46 12.83 -0.85 2.77
C THR A 46 14.00 -0.03 2.31
N ALA A 47 15.18 -0.28 2.88
CA ALA A 47 16.38 0.46 2.54
C ALA A 47 16.13 1.99 2.57
N ASP A 48 15.43 2.47 3.60
CA ASP A 48 15.07 3.86 3.84
C ASP A 48 14.32 4.57 2.69
N LEU A 49 13.96 3.83 1.64
CA LEU A 49 13.18 4.35 0.52
C LEU A 49 11.73 4.66 0.89
N PHE A 50 11.19 3.91 1.84
CA PHE A 50 9.81 4.02 2.27
C PHE A 50 9.72 4.99 3.46
N SER A 51 9.77 6.27 3.17
CA SER A 51 9.71 7.35 4.17
C SER A 51 8.36 7.33 4.89
N TYR A 52 8.31 6.75 6.09
CA TYR A 52 7.09 6.69 6.91
C TYR A 52 6.99 7.91 7.85
N GLY A 53 8.09 8.24 8.52
CA GLY A 53 8.22 9.40 9.38
C GLY A 53 9.60 9.43 10.01
N PRO A 54 10.11 10.60 10.46
CA PRO A 54 11.38 10.67 11.16
C PRO A 54 11.28 9.94 12.49
N LYS A 55 12.40 9.38 12.97
CA LYS A 55 12.49 8.77 14.30
C LYS A 55 12.39 9.84 15.38
N ASP A 56 11.71 9.51 16.47
CA ASP A 56 11.65 10.32 17.68
C ASP A 56 12.87 10.02 18.57
N ASN A 57 14.01 10.60 18.22
CA ASN A 57 15.25 10.48 18.96
C ASN A 57 16.10 11.75 18.85
N ASP A 58 17.05 11.92 19.78
CA ASP A 58 17.96 13.07 19.83
C ASP A 58 19.15 12.98 18.85
N ASN A 59 19.29 11.85 18.14
CA ASN A 59 20.39 11.62 17.19
C ASN A 59 19.95 11.99 15.78
N ASP A 60 20.09 13.24 15.42
CA ASP A 60 19.90 13.75 14.05
C ASP A 60 21.08 13.33 13.17
N ASN A 61 20.98 12.16 12.59
CA ASN A 61 21.97 11.69 11.62
C ASN A 61 21.47 11.94 10.20
N THR A 62 22.22 12.73 9.44
CA THR A 62 22.06 12.80 8.00
C THR A 62 22.40 11.44 7.39
N THR A 63 21.49 10.87 6.61
CA THR A 63 21.70 9.59 5.96
C THR A 63 21.72 9.74 4.45
N TYR A 64 22.52 8.91 3.77
CA TYR A 64 22.57 8.81 2.31
C TYR A 64 22.28 7.37 1.89
N HIS A 65 21.49 7.22 0.85
CA HIS A 65 21.12 5.92 0.30
C HIS A 65 21.14 5.91 -1.22
N PHE A 66 21.66 4.82 -1.81
CA PHE A 66 21.60 4.56 -3.24
C PHE A 66 21.21 3.09 -3.47
N THR A 67 20.21 2.83 -4.32
CA THR A 67 19.72 1.47 -4.51
C THR A 67 19.00 1.24 -5.84
N ALA A 68 19.07 0.00 -6.34
CA ALA A 68 18.39 -0.51 -7.53
C ALA A 68 17.33 -1.58 -7.22
N ILE A 69 17.14 -1.94 -5.93
CA ILE A 69 16.31 -3.10 -5.53
C ILE A 69 14.84 -2.99 -5.91
N THR A 70 14.36 -1.83 -6.36
CA THR A 70 12.97 -1.63 -6.78
C THR A 70 12.74 -1.88 -8.28
N SER A 71 13.75 -2.35 -8.99
CA SER A 71 13.62 -2.83 -10.38
C SER A 71 12.62 -3.97 -10.46
N ARG A 72 11.90 -4.06 -11.57
CA ARG A 72 10.70 -4.91 -11.67
C ARG A 72 10.66 -5.69 -12.96
N LEU A 73 10.12 -6.90 -12.88
CA LEU A 73 9.76 -7.75 -14.00
C LEU A 73 8.30 -8.18 -13.89
N GLY A 74 7.62 -8.27 -15.02
CA GLY A 74 6.24 -8.73 -15.06
C GLY A 74 5.87 -9.40 -16.39
N VAL A 75 4.86 -10.23 -16.33
CA VAL A 75 4.25 -10.91 -17.48
C VAL A 75 2.74 -10.70 -17.41
N ASP A 76 2.17 -10.20 -18.49
CA ASP A 76 0.73 -10.18 -18.72
C ASP A 76 0.38 -11.26 -19.75
N VAL A 77 -0.64 -12.08 -19.46
CA VAL A 77 -1.19 -13.08 -20.35
C VAL A 77 -2.64 -12.75 -20.64
N SER A 78 -3.02 -12.72 -21.90
CA SER A 78 -4.39 -12.41 -22.36
C SER A 78 -4.73 -13.19 -23.63
N GLY A 79 -5.95 -13.00 -24.16
CA GLY A 79 -6.39 -13.59 -25.43
C GLY A 79 -7.25 -14.84 -25.29
N TYR A 80 -7.27 -15.52 -24.14
CA TYR A 80 -8.07 -16.71 -23.95
C TYR A 80 -9.57 -16.36 -23.90
N GLN A 81 -10.38 -17.09 -24.68
CA GLN A 81 -11.82 -16.97 -24.74
C GLN A 81 -12.47 -18.36 -24.61
N TYR A 82 -13.55 -18.48 -23.88
CA TYR A 82 -14.39 -19.65 -23.79
C TYR A 82 -15.85 -19.26 -23.71
N GLY A 83 -16.59 -19.41 -24.80
CA GLY A 83 -17.92 -18.86 -24.94
C GLY A 83 -17.93 -17.35 -24.78
N ASN A 84 -18.69 -16.83 -23.83
CA ASN A 84 -18.72 -15.39 -23.49
C ASN A 84 -17.72 -15.00 -22.39
N MET A 85 -16.93 -15.95 -21.88
CA MET A 85 -15.92 -15.71 -20.86
C MET A 85 -14.55 -15.41 -21.49
N SER A 86 -13.90 -14.37 -21.04
CA SER A 86 -12.47 -14.11 -21.27
C SER A 86 -11.64 -14.41 -20.03
N ALA A 87 -10.39 -14.82 -20.21
CA ALA A 87 -9.46 -14.97 -19.11
C ALA A 87 -8.13 -14.26 -19.40
N SER A 88 -7.57 -13.67 -18.35
CA SER A 88 -6.23 -13.08 -18.37
C SER A 88 -5.52 -13.35 -17.05
N ALA A 89 -4.19 -13.24 -17.05
CA ALA A 89 -3.38 -13.40 -15.85
C ALA A 89 -2.25 -12.37 -15.82
N LYS A 90 -1.78 -12.06 -14.62
CA LYS A 90 -0.63 -11.21 -14.37
C LYS A 90 0.27 -11.84 -13.33
N ILE A 91 1.59 -11.82 -13.59
CA ILE A 91 2.63 -12.09 -12.59
C ILE A 91 3.59 -10.89 -12.60
N GLU A 92 3.90 -10.35 -11.43
CA GLU A 92 4.82 -9.24 -11.26
C GLU A 92 5.70 -9.47 -10.03
N ALA A 93 7.01 -9.29 -10.19
CA ALA A 93 8.00 -9.40 -9.13
C ALA A 93 8.95 -8.19 -9.11
N ASP A 94 9.49 -7.88 -7.94
CA ASP A 94 10.60 -6.93 -7.75
C ASP A 94 11.65 -7.54 -6.81
N PHE A 95 12.78 -6.86 -6.68
CA PHE A 95 13.78 -7.20 -5.68
C PHE A 95 13.47 -6.39 -4.41
N PHE A 96 13.57 -7.03 -3.26
CA PHE A 96 13.20 -6.40 -2.01
C PHE A 96 14.12 -6.87 -0.90
N SER A 97 14.81 -5.94 -0.23
CA SER A 97 15.68 -6.23 0.90
C SER A 97 16.86 -7.18 0.58
N GLY A 98 17.95 -7.03 1.28
CA GLY A 98 19.04 -8.01 1.28
C GLY A 98 18.68 -9.27 2.06
N VAL A 99 19.46 -10.32 1.88
CA VAL A 99 19.41 -11.54 2.71
C VAL A 99 20.34 -11.31 3.90
N SER A 100 19.84 -11.48 5.12
CA SER A 100 20.64 -11.31 6.34
C SER A 100 21.87 -12.23 6.32
N GLY A 101 23.03 -11.67 6.60
CA GLY A 101 24.30 -12.40 6.62
C GLY A 101 24.92 -12.70 5.25
N VAL A 102 24.33 -12.23 4.14
CA VAL A 102 24.85 -12.42 2.77
C VAL A 102 24.91 -11.08 2.05
N SER A 103 26.12 -10.59 1.79
CA SER A 103 26.36 -9.32 1.10
C SER A 103 26.00 -9.40 -0.39
N GLY A 104 25.54 -8.28 -0.97
CA GLY A 104 25.29 -8.14 -2.40
C GLY A 104 24.10 -8.93 -2.94
N THR A 105 23.23 -9.43 -2.07
CA THR A 105 22.06 -10.21 -2.46
C THR A 105 20.76 -9.43 -2.23
N ALA A 106 19.72 -9.75 -3.01
CA ALA A 106 18.37 -9.27 -2.82
C ALA A 106 17.36 -10.40 -3.02
N VAL A 107 16.29 -10.41 -2.23
CA VAL A 107 15.21 -11.39 -2.34
C VAL A 107 14.29 -10.99 -3.49
N LEU A 108 14.03 -11.92 -4.42
CA LEU A 108 12.96 -11.76 -5.41
C LEU A 108 11.61 -11.87 -4.69
N ARG A 109 10.81 -10.80 -4.75
CA ARG A 109 9.52 -10.75 -4.08
C ARG A 109 8.39 -10.79 -5.10
N LEU A 110 7.42 -11.70 -4.88
CA LEU A 110 6.16 -11.69 -5.61
C LEU A 110 5.34 -10.45 -5.21
N ARG A 111 5.03 -9.62 -6.19
CA ARG A 111 4.20 -8.42 -6.00
C ARG A 111 2.74 -8.69 -6.29
N GLN A 112 2.47 -9.21 -7.48
CA GLN A 112 1.14 -9.55 -7.95
C GLN A 112 1.18 -10.90 -8.65
N ALA A 113 0.19 -11.73 -8.41
CA ALA A 113 -0.06 -12.98 -9.12
C ALA A 113 -1.56 -13.25 -9.06
N TYR A 114 -2.27 -12.94 -10.13
CA TYR A 114 -3.71 -13.11 -10.19
C TYR A 114 -4.18 -13.45 -11.59
N MET A 115 -5.34 -14.10 -11.67
CA MET A 115 -6.12 -14.23 -12.89
C MET A 115 -7.37 -13.34 -12.81
N THR A 116 -7.86 -12.95 -13.96
CA THR A 116 -9.14 -12.24 -14.11
C THR A 116 -9.98 -12.99 -15.12
N LEU A 117 -11.17 -13.39 -14.70
CA LEU A 117 -12.25 -13.86 -15.57
C LEU A 117 -13.16 -12.70 -15.87
N GLY A 118 -13.55 -12.55 -17.12
CA GLY A 118 -14.39 -11.43 -17.57
C GLY A 118 -15.56 -11.91 -18.42
N TRP A 119 -16.72 -11.34 -18.19
CA TRP A 119 -17.94 -11.56 -18.96
C TRP A 119 -18.52 -10.23 -19.41
N LYS A 120 -19.23 -10.24 -20.51
CA LYS A 120 -20.07 -9.13 -20.96
C LYS A 120 -21.52 -9.61 -21.00
N ASP A 121 -22.41 -8.82 -20.46
CA ASP A 121 -23.85 -9.02 -20.60
C ASP A 121 -24.34 -8.62 -22.00
N GLU A 122 -25.67 -8.69 -22.25
CA GLU A 122 -26.32 -8.30 -23.50
C GLU A 122 -26.03 -6.84 -23.87
N ASP A 123 -25.98 -5.94 -22.88
CA ASP A 123 -25.61 -4.53 -23.02
C ASP A 123 -24.09 -4.30 -23.15
N LYS A 124 -23.29 -5.38 -23.23
CA LYS A 124 -21.83 -5.37 -23.30
C LYS A 124 -21.14 -4.75 -22.08
N LEU A 125 -21.84 -4.65 -20.96
CA LEU A 125 -21.28 -4.15 -19.71
C LEU A 125 -20.41 -5.21 -19.04
N PRO A 126 -19.20 -4.85 -18.61
CA PRO A 126 -18.26 -5.83 -18.05
C PRO A 126 -18.66 -6.29 -16.65
N THR A 127 -18.51 -7.58 -16.44
CA THR A 127 -18.46 -8.23 -15.13
C THR A 127 -17.12 -8.92 -15.04
N THR A 128 -16.37 -8.76 -13.94
CA THR A 128 -15.10 -9.44 -13.77
C THR A 128 -14.96 -10.08 -12.39
N LEU A 129 -14.25 -11.20 -12.35
CA LEU A 129 -13.81 -11.87 -11.13
C LEU A 129 -12.30 -11.98 -11.15
N LYS A 130 -11.62 -11.28 -10.25
CA LYS A 130 -10.18 -11.33 -10.05
C LYS A 130 -9.86 -12.20 -8.85
N ILE A 131 -8.94 -13.17 -9.02
CA ILE A 131 -8.56 -14.13 -7.99
C ILE A 131 -7.04 -14.19 -7.91
N GLY A 132 -6.47 -13.97 -6.73
CA GLY A 132 -5.04 -14.04 -6.46
C GLY A 132 -4.50 -12.81 -5.74
N GLN A 133 -3.17 -12.66 -5.72
CA GLN A 133 -2.51 -11.54 -5.06
C GLN A 133 -2.52 -10.31 -5.95
N ALA A 134 -3.20 -9.26 -5.50
CA ALA A 134 -3.30 -7.97 -6.20
C ALA A 134 -3.27 -6.80 -5.22
N TRP A 135 -3.35 -5.57 -5.73
CA TRP A 135 -3.57 -4.41 -4.89
C TRP A 135 -4.91 -4.51 -4.17
N HIS A 136 -4.90 -4.22 -2.88
CA HIS A 136 -6.11 -4.02 -2.09
C HIS A 136 -6.99 -2.93 -2.75
N PRO A 137 -8.32 -3.08 -2.86
CA PRO A 137 -9.18 -2.13 -3.57
C PRO A 137 -9.03 -0.68 -3.09
N MET A 138 -8.80 -0.45 -1.80
CA MET A 138 -8.56 0.88 -1.25
C MET A 138 -7.16 1.45 -1.57
N ALA A 139 -6.18 0.59 -1.93
CA ALA A 139 -4.80 0.97 -2.20
C ALA A 139 -4.50 1.20 -3.69
N ALA A 140 -5.41 0.82 -4.61
CA ALA A 140 -5.15 0.78 -6.04
C ALA A 140 -4.88 2.16 -6.67
N ASP A 141 -5.51 3.22 -6.16
CA ASP A 141 -5.37 4.58 -6.67
C ASP A 141 -4.27 5.32 -5.87
N MET A 142 -3.20 5.73 -6.56
CA MET A 142 -2.00 6.32 -5.94
C MET A 142 -1.72 7.72 -6.47
N PRO A 143 -1.00 8.57 -5.70
CA PRO A 143 -0.54 9.87 -6.17
C PRO A 143 0.56 9.73 -7.23
N ASP A 144 0.91 10.85 -7.88
CA ASP A 144 1.90 10.91 -8.97
C ASP A 144 3.33 11.20 -8.48
N VAL A 145 3.68 10.90 -7.22
CA VAL A 145 5.03 11.04 -6.67
C VAL A 145 5.98 9.98 -7.23
N ILE A 146 7.29 10.26 -7.22
CA ILE A 146 8.30 9.29 -7.64
C ILE A 146 8.77 8.40 -6.49
N SER A 147 8.63 8.85 -5.25
CA SER A 147 9.03 8.10 -4.05
C SER A 147 8.34 6.73 -3.97
N LEU A 148 9.06 5.75 -3.44
CA LEU A 148 8.57 4.38 -3.28
C LEU A 148 7.40 4.30 -2.30
N ASN A 149 7.30 5.26 -1.38
CA ASN A 149 6.20 5.31 -0.39
C ASN A 149 4.83 5.54 -1.05
N THR A 150 4.78 6.10 -2.28
CA THR A 150 3.54 6.34 -3.05
C THR A 150 2.42 6.98 -2.23
N GLY A 151 2.79 7.92 -1.34
CA GLY A 151 1.88 8.64 -0.46
C GLY A 151 1.54 7.93 0.87
N ALA A 152 2.13 6.76 1.18
CA ALA A 152 1.94 6.16 2.51
C ALA A 152 2.72 6.98 3.58
N PRO A 153 2.19 7.10 4.80
CA PRO A 153 0.97 6.47 5.35
C PRO A 153 -0.30 7.32 5.22
N PHE A 154 -0.33 8.30 4.32
CA PHE A 154 -1.49 9.19 4.11
C PHE A 154 -2.58 8.54 3.27
N GLY A 155 -2.31 7.34 2.73
CA GLY A 155 -3.26 6.47 2.08
C GLY A 155 -2.87 5.00 2.22
N PRO A 156 -3.83 4.08 2.05
CA PRO A 156 -3.59 2.64 2.15
C PRO A 156 -2.52 2.16 1.18
N PHE A 157 -1.67 1.23 1.62
CA PHE A 157 -0.67 0.59 0.81
C PHE A 157 -0.57 -0.90 1.19
N SER A 158 -1.21 -1.76 0.43
CA SER A 158 -1.17 -3.22 0.65
C SER A 158 -1.44 -3.98 -0.64
N ARG A 159 -0.71 -5.08 -0.84
CA ARG A 159 -0.99 -6.11 -1.85
C ARG A 159 -1.26 -7.41 -1.15
N THR A 160 -2.31 -8.08 -1.56
CA THR A 160 -2.87 -9.14 -0.73
C THR A 160 -3.63 -10.15 -1.60
N PRO A 161 -3.67 -11.43 -1.24
CA PRO A 161 -4.54 -12.39 -1.86
C PRO A 161 -6.01 -11.97 -1.67
N LEU A 162 -6.77 -11.98 -2.74
CA LEU A 162 -8.17 -11.58 -2.74
C LEU A 162 -8.98 -12.31 -3.80
N MET A 163 -10.29 -12.34 -3.59
CA MET A 163 -11.29 -12.62 -4.58
C MET A 163 -12.14 -11.34 -4.72
N GLN A 164 -12.02 -10.66 -5.88
CA GLN A 164 -12.69 -9.38 -6.15
C GLN A 164 -13.64 -9.53 -7.31
N PHE A 165 -14.88 -9.16 -7.09
CA PHE A 165 -15.93 -9.09 -8.09
C PHE A 165 -16.21 -7.62 -8.43
N ASP A 166 -16.19 -7.30 -9.73
CA ASP A 166 -16.54 -5.99 -10.25
C ASP A 166 -17.69 -6.13 -11.25
N LYS A 167 -18.73 -5.30 -11.11
CA LYS A 167 -19.87 -5.25 -12.02
C LYS A 167 -20.12 -3.82 -12.46
N SER A 168 -20.15 -3.58 -13.75
CA SER A 168 -20.62 -2.32 -14.33
C SER A 168 -22.13 -2.39 -14.57
N PHE A 169 -22.85 -1.33 -14.17
CA PHE A 169 -24.29 -1.16 -14.38
C PHE A 169 -24.57 -0.14 -15.49
N SER A 170 -23.57 0.65 -15.83
CA SER A 170 -23.56 1.55 -16.98
C SER A 170 -22.13 1.83 -17.40
N SER A 171 -21.92 2.64 -18.44
CA SER A 171 -20.60 3.15 -18.82
C SER A 171 -19.93 4.01 -17.74
N SER A 172 -20.73 4.56 -16.82
CA SER A 172 -20.26 5.48 -15.77
C SER A 172 -20.31 4.89 -14.37
N PHE A 173 -21.13 3.88 -14.10
CA PHE A 173 -21.35 3.38 -12.75
C PHE A 173 -20.99 1.91 -12.61
N SER A 174 -20.20 1.59 -11.60
CA SER A 174 -19.79 0.22 -11.26
C SER A 174 -19.72 -0.01 -9.76
N MET A 175 -19.79 -1.28 -9.37
CA MET A 175 -19.66 -1.76 -8.00
C MET A 175 -18.48 -2.73 -7.92
N THR A 176 -17.78 -2.70 -6.79
CA THR A 176 -16.73 -3.66 -6.42
C THR A 176 -17.07 -4.31 -5.07
N ALA A 177 -16.94 -5.61 -4.97
CA ALA A 177 -16.98 -6.37 -3.72
C ALA A 177 -15.75 -7.27 -3.66
N ALA A 178 -15.14 -7.44 -2.48
CA ALA A 178 -13.99 -8.33 -2.33
C ALA A 178 -13.97 -9.05 -0.97
N ALA A 179 -13.47 -10.30 -1.00
CA ALA A 179 -13.02 -11.05 0.15
C ALA A 179 -11.49 -11.12 0.13
N ILE A 180 -10.84 -10.74 1.22
CA ILE A 180 -9.44 -10.39 1.25
C ILE A 180 -8.73 -11.13 2.39
N TRP A 181 -7.50 -11.61 2.09
CA TRP A 181 -6.56 -12.16 3.06
C TRP A 181 -5.43 -11.17 3.34
N GLN A 182 -4.91 -11.10 4.56
CA GLN A 182 -3.76 -10.25 4.90
C GLN A 182 -2.44 -10.92 4.52
N MET A 183 -1.53 -10.20 3.83
CA MET A 183 -0.23 -10.74 3.44
C MET A 183 0.91 -9.73 3.55
N GLN A 184 0.95 -8.66 2.74
CA GLN A 184 2.07 -7.72 2.72
C GLN A 184 2.18 -6.95 4.04
N TYR A 185 1.07 -6.47 4.53
CA TYR A 185 0.90 -5.92 5.86
C TYR A 185 -0.20 -6.70 6.56
N THR A 186 -0.03 -6.90 7.86
CA THR A 186 -0.91 -7.73 8.69
C THR A 186 -1.27 -6.96 9.95
N SER A 187 -2.37 -7.33 10.57
CA SER A 187 -2.77 -6.77 11.86
C SER A 187 -1.68 -6.97 12.90
N ALA A 188 -1.49 -5.97 13.74
CA ALA A 188 -0.67 -6.06 14.94
C ALA A 188 -1.36 -6.95 15.99
N GLY A 189 -0.65 -7.30 17.06
CA GLY A 189 -1.23 -8.05 18.17
C GLY A 189 -0.18 -8.61 19.14
N PRO A 190 -0.56 -9.44 20.11
CA PRO A 190 0.31 -9.95 21.18
C PRO A 190 1.59 -10.66 20.69
N ALA A 191 1.53 -11.30 19.52
CA ALA A 191 2.67 -11.99 18.90
C ALA A 191 3.31 -11.14 17.77
N GLY A 192 3.18 -9.82 17.82
CA GLY A 192 3.63 -8.92 16.76
C GLY A 192 2.67 -8.87 15.57
N ALA A 193 3.14 -8.41 14.41
CA ALA A 193 2.34 -8.36 13.19
C ALA A 193 2.18 -9.76 12.57
N SER A 194 0.94 -10.22 12.39
CA SER A 194 0.67 -11.60 11.94
C SER A 194 -0.68 -11.75 11.23
N ALA A 195 -0.72 -12.56 10.16
CA ALA A 195 -1.94 -13.01 9.52
C ALA A 195 -2.70 -14.06 10.35
N ASN A 196 -2.14 -14.57 11.45
CA ASN A 196 -2.84 -15.52 12.31
C ASN A 196 -4.11 -14.92 12.93
N TYR A 197 -4.15 -13.61 13.16
CA TYR A 197 -5.32 -12.97 13.77
C TYR A 197 -6.55 -13.02 12.86
N ILE A 198 -6.41 -12.80 11.57
CA ILE A 198 -7.50 -13.00 10.60
C ILE A 198 -7.77 -14.49 10.37
N LYS A 199 -6.73 -15.34 10.33
CA LYS A 199 -6.88 -16.79 10.21
C LYS A 199 -7.79 -17.35 11.30
N TYR A 200 -7.54 -17.00 12.54
CA TYR A 200 -8.32 -17.52 13.69
C TYR A 200 -9.69 -16.85 13.82
N SER A 201 -9.94 -15.75 13.14
CA SER A 201 -11.28 -15.17 13.09
C SER A 201 -12.23 -16.02 12.23
N GLY A 202 -11.70 -16.74 11.22
CA GLY A 202 -12.49 -17.52 10.26
C GLY A 202 -13.34 -16.64 9.32
N ILE A 203 -13.18 -15.32 9.34
CA ILE A 203 -13.90 -14.35 8.52
C ILE A 203 -12.86 -13.60 7.68
N PRO A 204 -12.95 -13.58 6.33
CA PRO A 204 -12.09 -12.76 5.52
C PRO A 204 -12.36 -11.28 5.79
N GLU A 205 -11.38 -10.44 5.51
CA GLU A 205 -11.61 -9.01 5.40
C GLU A 205 -12.54 -8.76 4.20
N LEU A 206 -13.56 -7.91 4.37
CA LEU A 206 -14.56 -7.64 3.36
C LEU A 206 -14.49 -6.19 2.90
N TYR A 207 -14.60 -6.01 1.60
CA TYR A 207 -14.67 -4.69 0.98
C TYR A 207 -15.92 -4.58 0.10
N ALA A 208 -16.58 -3.44 0.17
CA ALA A 208 -17.64 -3.06 -0.76
C ALA A 208 -17.45 -1.60 -1.17
N GLY A 209 -17.64 -1.31 -2.46
CA GLY A 209 -17.49 0.05 -2.97
C GLY A 209 -18.21 0.27 -4.28
N VAL A 210 -18.43 1.55 -4.59
CA VAL A 210 -19.00 2.02 -5.83
C VAL A 210 -18.07 3.00 -6.52
N SER A 211 -18.11 3.05 -7.83
CA SER A 211 -17.29 3.96 -8.63
C SER A 211 -18.17 4.67 -9.65
N TYR A 212 -17.95 5.97 -9.78
CA TYR A 212 -18.51 6.80 -10.85
C TYR A 212 -17.38 7.30 -11.74
N LYS A 213 -17.48 7.06 -13.04
CA LYS A 213 -16.52 7.50 -14.07
C LYS A 213 -17.25 8.44 -15.02
N GLY A 214 -16.93 9.73 -14.99
CA GLY A 214 -17.32 10.73 -15.97
C GLY A 214 -16.25 10.88 -17.06
N GLU A 215 -16.43 11.82 -17.96
CA GLU A 215 -15.49 12.11 -19.06
C GLU A 215 -14.08 12.43 -18.54
N ASN A 216 -13.98 13.33 -17.57
CA ASN A 216 -12.72 13.80 -17.00
C ASN A 216 -12.57 13.44 -15.51
N SER A 217 -13.49 12.70 -14.93
CA SER A 217 -13.57 12.45 -13.49
C SER A 217 -13.72 10.97 -13.15
N LEU A 218 -13.17 10.60 -12.01
CA LEU A 218 -13.35 9.30 -11.38
C LEU A 218 -13.57 9.52 -9.89
N VAL A 219 -14.66 8.98 -9.35
CA VAL A 219 -14.95 9.00 -7.91
C VAL A 219 -15.16 7.57 -7.45
N ARG A 220 -14.56 7.19 -6.34
CA ARG A 220 -14.75 5.90 -5.67
C ARG A 220 -15.11 6.12 -4.22
N LEU A 221 -16.17 5.48 -3.78
CA LEU A 221 -16.57 5.43 -2.38
C LEU A 221 -16.59 3.97 -1.96
N GLY A 222 -16.06 3.66 -0.81
CA GLY A 222 -16.03 2.28 -0.33
C GLY A 222 -15.90 2.17 1.18
N VAL A 223 -16.15 0.97 1.67
CA VAL A 223 -16.03 0.62 3.07
C VAL A 223 -15.33 -0.72 3.20
N ASN A 224 -14.43 -0.81 4.16
CA ASN A 224 -13.73 -2.02 4.56
C ASN A 224 -14.23 -2.49 5.93
N PHE A 225 -14.49 -3.77 6.05
CA PHE A 225 -14.81 -4.45 7.32
C PHE A 225 -13.75 -5.50 7.60
N LEU A 226 -13.16 -5.44 8.79
CA LEU A 226 -12.21 -6.43 9.28
C LEU A 226 -12.66 -6.98 10.63
N SER A 227 -12.61 -8.31 10.77
CA SER A 227 -12.79 -9.02 12.03
C SER A 227 -11.55 -9.86 12.29
N ILE A 228 -10.86 -9.61 13.41
CA ILE A 228 -9.70 -10.40 13.83
C ILE A 228 -9.89 -10.97 15.24
N LYS A 229 -9.14 -12.03 15.52
CA LYS A 229 -9.10 -12.70 16.82
C LYS A 229 -7.67 -12.59 17.37
N PRO A 230 -7.38 -11.58 18.23
CA PRO A 230 -6.03 -11.32 18.74
C PRO A 230 -5.43 -12.44 19.55
N VAL A 231 -6.26 -13.15 20.34
CA VAL A 231 -5.86 -14.33 21.11
C VAL A 231 -6.69 -15.54 20.69
N GLN A 232 -6.02 -16.59 20.22
CA GLN A 232 -6.67 -17.76 19.61
C GLN A 232 -7.66 -18.45 20.54
N THR A 233 -7.36 -18.55 21.84
CA THR A 233 -8.15 -19.27 22.84
C THR A 233 -9.31 -18.46 23.40
N GLU A 234 -9.32 -17.14 23.21
CA GLU A 234 -10.38 -16.25 23.67
C GLU A 234 -11.54 -16.17 22.66
N LYS A 235 -12.71 -15.78 23.12
CA LYS A 235 -13.89 -15.54 22.26
C LYS A 235 -13.91 -14.15 21.69
N ASP A 236 -13.22 -13.20 22.32
CA ASP A 236 -13.23 -11.79 21.98
C ASP A 236 -12.59 -11.52 20.61
N ARG A 237 -13.20 -10.61 19.88
CA ARG A 237 -12.78 -10.17 18.54
C ARG A 237 -12.64 -8.67 18.50
N LEU A 238 -11.73 -8.20 17.66
CA LEU A 238 -11.74 -6.82 17.20
C LEU A 238 -12.50 -6.76 15.87
N ASN A 239 -13.55 -5.95 15.82
CA ASN A 239 -14.26 -5.62 14.59
C ASN A 239 -14.03 -4.16 14.25
N THR A 240 -13.68 -3.87 13.00
CA THR A 240 -13.41 -2.50 12.52
C THR A 240 -14.14 -2.20 11.22
N VAL A 241 -14.48 -0.94 11.03
CA VAL A 241 -15.10 -0.42 9.82
C VAL A 241 -14.32 0.81 9.37
N SER A 242 -13.86 0.82 8.13
CA SER A 242 -13.02 1.88 7.59
C SER A 242 -13.57 2.38 6.24
N PRO A 243 -14.34 3.48 6.24
CA PRO A 243 -14.79 4.12 4.99
C PRO A 243 -13.67 4.90 4.33
N PHE A 244 -13.70 4.98 2.99
CA PHE A 244 -12.79 5.81 2.21
C PHE A 244 -13.49 6.48 1.04
N LEU A 245 -12.89 7.57 0.58
CA LEU A 245 -13.26 8.28 -0.64
C LEU A 245 -12.00 8.56 -1.46
N TYR A 246 -12.06 8.32 -2.76
CA TYR A 246 -11.08 8.74 -3.75
C TYR A 246 -11.77 9.55 -4.84
N ALA A 247 -11.13 10.64 -5.26
CA ALA A 247 -11.57 11.44 -6.39
C ALA A 247 -10.39 11.79 -7.29
N GLN A 248 -10.63 11.79 -8.59
CA GLN A 248 -9.68 12.23 -9.61
C GLN A 248 -10.40 13.10 -10.63
N TYR A 249 -9.73 14.17 -11.05
CA TYR A 249 -10.11 14.96 -12.22
C TYR A 249 -8.89 15.11 -13.12
N LYS A 250 -9.04 14.86 -14.43
CA LYS A 250 -7.97 15.00 -15.41
C LYS A 250 -8.51 15.67 -16.67
N LYS A 251 -7.88 16.80 -17.07
CA LYS A 251 -8.21 17.50 -18.30
C LYS A 251 -6.93 18.03 -18.96
N GLY A 252 -6.68 17.58 -20.18
CA GLY A 252 -5.45 17.93 -20.89
C GLY A 252 -4.20 17.47 -20.14
N LEU A 253 -3.33 18.42 -19.80
CA LEU A 253 -2.08 18.18 -19.07
C LEU A 253 -2.25 18.27 -17.53
N PHE A 254 -3.40 18.70 -17.06
CA PHE A 254 -3.68 18.87 -15.63
C PHE A 254 -4.39 17.64 -15.07
N SER A 255 -3.94 17.20 -13.89
CA SER A 255 -4.62 16.17 -13.10
C SER A 255 -4.58 16.54 -11.63
N VAL A 256 -5.70 16.32 -10.96
CA VAL A 256 -5.79 16.33 -9.50
C VAL A 256 -6.34 15.01 -9.02
N LYS A 257 -5.73 14.45 -7.99
CA LYS A 257 -6.15 13.24 -7.30
C LYS A 257 -6.22 13.54 -5.81
N ALA A 258 -7.21 13.00 -5.15
CA ALA A 258 -7.36 13.11 -3.70
C ALA A 258 -7.90 11.81 -3.12
N LYS A 259 -7.45 11.44 -1.94
CA LYS A 259 -7.97 10.29 -1.19
C LYS A 259 -8.08 10.65 0.29
N THR A 260 -9.12 10.19 0.93
CA THR A 260 -9.28 10.26 2.38
C THR A 260 -9.82 8.93 2.89
N ILE A 261 -9.35 8.53 4.06
CA ILE A 261 -9.81 7.35 4.78
C ILE A 261 -9.97 7.68 6.26
N PHE A 262 -11.04 7.23 6.86
CA PHE A 262 -11.19 7.15 8.30
C PHE A 262 -11.01 5.69 8.70
N ALA A 263 -9.83 5.36 9.23
CA ALA A 263 -9.45 3.99 9.53
C ALA A 263 -9.63 3.69 11.02
N GLN A 264 -10.27 2.58 11.32
CA GLN A 264 -10.21 1.95 12.63
C GLN A 264 -9.09 0.91 12.62
N ALA A 265 -8.14 1.03 13.56
CA ALA A 265 -6.86 0.32 13.53
C ALA A 265 -6.04 0.69 12.27
N GLY A 266 -6.04 -0.06 11.19
CA GLY A 266 -5.49 0.32 9.87
C GLY A 266 -4.06 -0.16 9.63
N GLU A 267 -3.42 -0.86 10.56
CA GLU A 267 -2.06 -1.38 10.45
C GLU A 267 -1.89 -2.36 9.28
N HIS A 268 -2.93 -3.16 8.96
CA HIS A 268 -2.95 -4.09 7.83
C HIS A 268 -3.02 -3.39 6.46
N LEU A 269 -3.35 -2.10 6.46
CA LEU A 269 -3.33 -1.23 5.28
C LEU A 269 -2.08 -0.33 5.24
N ASN A 270 -1.11 -0.56 6.14
CA ASN A 270 0.08 0.26 6.30
C ASN A 270 -0.22 1.72 6.66
N LEU A 271 -1.28 1.94 7.42
CA LEU A 271 -1.64 3.23 7.99
C LEU A 271 -1.10 3.37 9.42
N ASN A 272 -1.05 4.61 9.92
CA ASN A 272 -0.78 4.85 11.33
C ASN A 272 -2.00 4.40 12.15
N GLY A 273 -1.82 3.54 13.14
CA GLY A 273 -2.90 3.04 13.96
C GLY A 273 -2.63 1.68 14.59
N GLY A 274 -3.55 1.25 15.44
CA GLY A 274 -3.50 0.00 16.18
C GLY A 274 -4.74 -0.23 17.02
N TYR A 275 -4.67 -1.07 18.00
CA TYR A 275 -5.77 -1.37 18.94
C TYR A 275 -5.22 -1.91 20.27
N GLY A 276 -6.07 -1.93 21.29
CA GLY A 276 -5.70 -2.48 22.58
C GLY A 276 -6.85 -3.18 23.29
N ARG A 277 -6.54 -3.78 24.45
CA ARG A 277 -7.56 -4.32 25.35
C ARG A 277 -8.32 -3.17 26.03
N ALA A 278 -9.64 -3.20 25.94
CA ALA A 278 -10.50 -2.24 26.62
C ALA A 278 -10.65 -2.60 28.10
N ALA A 279 -10.64 -1.58 28.97
CA ALA A 279 -10.79 -1.75 30.41
C ALA A 279 -12.12 -2.43 30.81
N GLU A 280 -13.17 -2.22 30.01
CA GLU A 280 -14.49 -2.86 30.18
C GLU A 280 -14.62 -4.24 29.50
N GLY A 281 -13.51 -4.79 29.02
CA GLY A 281 -13.44 -6.07 28.30
C GLY A 281 -13.46 -5.94 26.77
N GLY A 282 -12.93 -6.98 26.09
CA GLY A 282 -12.77 -7.03 24.65
C GLY A 282 -11.67 -6.11 24.14
N TYR A 283 -11.80 -5.62 22.91
CA TYR A 283 -10.81 -4.79 22.23
C TYR A 283 -11.39 -3.47 21.71
N THR A 284 -10.55 -2.45 21.63
CA THR A 284 -10.91 -1.14 21.07
C THR A 284 -9.85 -0.67 20.06
N PRO A 285 -10.26 -0.29 18.83
CA PRO A 285 -9.32 0.23 17.82
C PRO A 285 -9.01 1.70 18.09
N THR A 286 -7.84 2.16 17.62
CA THR A 286 -7.62 3.59 17.38
C THR A 286 -8.44 4.04 16.19
N ASN A 287 -8.88 5.29 16.22
CA ASN A 287 -9.54 5.96 15.13
C ASN A 287 -8.53 6.92 14.47
N ASN A 288 -8.34 6.79 13.17
CA ASN A 288 -7.33 7.56 12.44
C ASN A 288 -7.92 8.16 11.19
N SER A 289 -7.55 9.40 10.89
CA SER A 289 -7.81 10.03 9.61
C SER A 289 -6.52 10.06 8.81
N SER A 290 -6.55 9.66 7.56
CA SER A 290 -5.43 9.77 6.62
C SER A 290 -5.94 10.28 5.29
N SER A 291 -5.29 11.34 4.77
CA SER A 291 -5.73 12.03 3.56
C SER A 291 -4.55 12.53 2.76
N TRP A 292 -4.69 12.57 1.44
CA TRP A 292 -3.71 13.21 0.58
C TRP A 292 -4.37 13.83 -0.65
N VAL A 293 -3.66 14.82 -1.21
CA VAL A 293 -3.96 15.45 -2.50
C VAL A 293 -2.68 15.43 -3.34
N SER A 294 -2.80 15.13 -4.63
CA SER A 294 -1.72 15.17 -5.61
C SER A 294 -2.17 15.98 -6.82
N LEU A 295 -1.48 17.07 -7.09
CA LEU A 295 -1.67 17.93 -8.26
C LEU A 295 -0.56 17.60 -9.24
N SER A 296 -0.87 17.40 -10.52
CA SER A 296 0.15 17.21 -11.55
C SER A 296 -0.17 18.00 -12.81
N TYR A 297 0.88 18.52 -13.44
CA TYR A 297 0.78 19.27 -14.69
C TYR A 297 1.96 18.92 -15.60
N GLY A 298 1.68 18.67 -16.86
CA GLY A 298 2.70 18.46 -17.89
C GLY A 298 2.71 17.04 -18.45
N LYS A 299 3.62 16.79 -19.40
CA LYS A 299 3.80 15.52 -20.11
C LYS A 299 5.29 15.13 -20.15
N ASP A 300 6.08 15.76 -21.03
CA ASP A 300 7.52 15.50 -21.14
C ASP A 300 8.29 16.07 -19.96
N TRP A 301 7.95 17.29 -19.56
CA TRP A 301 8.22 17.85 -18.26
C TRP A 301 6.92 17.79 -17.46
N GLN A 302 6.96 17.11 -16.31
CA GLN A 302 5.83 16.99 -15.43
C GLN A 302 6.19 17.53 -14.04
N PHE A 303 5.35 18.38 -13.52
CA PHE A 303 5.45 18.94 -12.17
C PHE A 303 4.36 18.31 -11.32
N VAL A 304 4.74 17.85 -10.13
CA VAL A 304 3.81 17.27 -9.17
C VAL A 304 3.96 17.98 -7.84
N LEU A 305 2.84 18.26 -7.20
CA LEU A 305 2.79 18.73 -5.80
C LEU A 305 1.89 17.77 -5.04
N PHE A 306 2.47 17.10 -4.05
CA PHE A 306 1.74 16.22 -3.14
C PHE A 306 1.67 16.84 -1.76
N GLY A 307 0.50 16.72 -1.12
CA GLY A 307 0.28 17.04 0.28
C GLY A 307 -0.43 15.90 0.98
N GLY A 308 0.09 15.46 2.14
CA GLY A 308 -0.49 14.41 2.96
C GLY A 308 -0.72 14.87 4.40
N PHE A 309 -1.79 14.38 5.03
CA PHE A 309 -2.11 14.63 6.44
C PHE A 309 -2.69 13.37 7.08
N SER A 310 -2.25 13.06 8.30
CA SER A 310 -2.78 11.96 9.12
C SER A 310 -2.85 12.36 10.57
N LYS A 311 -3.92 11.94 11.26
CA LYS A 311 -4.13 12.18 12.69
C LYS A 311 -4.69 10.96 13.38
N ASN A 312 -4.09 10.60 14.52
CA ASN A 312 -4.59 9.62 15.46
C ASN A 312 -5.51 10.32 16.47
N PHE A 313 -6.76 9.88 16.55
CA PHE A 313 -7.75 10.38 17.52
C PHE A 313 -7.84 9.48 18.77
N GLY A 314 -7.01 8.42 18.83
CA GLY A 314 -7.02 7.45 19.93
C GLY A 314 -8.20 6.48 19.88
N THR A 315 -8.47 5.86 21.02
CA THR A 315 -9.51 4.84 21.21
C THR A 315 -10.79 5.46 21.74
N LYS A 316 -11.93 4.82 21.48
CA LYS A 316 -13.23 5.23 22.05
C LYS A 316 -13.43 4.72 23.48
N LYS A 317 -12.74 3.64 23.86
CA LYS A 317 -12.83 3.03 25.17
C LYS A 317 -11.47 3.15 25.85
N ALA A 318 -11.45 3.30 27.17
CA ALA A 318 -10.22 3.28 27.95
C ALA A 318 -9.49 1.94 27.76
N LEU A 319 -8.16 1.97 27.78
CA LEU A 319 -7.30 0.81 27.72
C LEU A 319 -7.03 0.25 29.13
N VAL A 320 -6.77 -1.05 29.23
CA VAL A 320 -6.33 -1.70 30.47
C VAL A 320 -4.96 -1.18 30.88
N ASN A 321 -4.01 -1.14 29.94
CA ASN A 321 -2.62 -0.69 30.09
C ASN A 321 -1.99 -0.48 28.72
N ASP A 322 -0.76 0.00 28.67
CA ASP A 322 0.00 0.24 27.42
C ASP A 322 0.66 -1.04 26.89
N GLU A 323 0.97 -2.04 27.73
CA GLU A 323 1.52 -3.33 27.26
C GLU A 323 0.51 -4.12 26.40
N SER A 324 -0.78 -3.90 26.62
CA SER A 324 -1.87 -4.51 25.83
C SER A 324 -2.35 -3.63 24.68
N PHE A 325 -1.51 -2.72 24.21
CA PHE A 325 -1.77 -1.84 23.07
C PHE A 325 -0.80 -2.16 21.94
N TRP A 326 -1.31 -2.63 20.81
CA TRP A 326 -0.54 -3.08 19.66
C TRP A 326 -0.72 -2.12 18.48
N PHE A 327 0.39 -1.71 17.91
CA PHE A 327 0.41 -0.65 16.91
C PHE A 327 1.11 -1.11 15.63
N SER A 328 0.91 -0.37 14.52
CA SER A 328 1.54 -0.64 13.23
C SER A 328 3.06 -0.76 13.37
N LYS A 329 3.64 -1.81 12.80
CA LYS A 329 5.10 -2.06 12.84
C LYS A 329 5.93 -0.99 12.13
N ASN A 330 5.31 -0.21 11.24
CA ASN A 330 5.97 0.83 10.45
C ASN A 330 5.80 2.23 11.05
N SER A 331 5.14 2.35 12.20
CA SER A 331 4.98 3.59 12.94
C SER A 331 5.18 3.37 14.42
N ALA A 332 4.97 4.38 15.23
CA ALA A 332 5.06 4.31 16.68
C ALA A 332 3.75 4.76 17.35
N ALA A 333 3.41 4.14 18.47
CA ALA A 333 2.18 4.42 19.21
C ALA A 333 2.07 5.88 19.67
N ASN A 334 3.20 6.57 19.85
CA ASN A 334 3.25 7.98 20.23
C ASN A 334 3.22 8.97 19.06
N MET A 335 3.03 8.51 17.81
CA MET A 335 2.77 9.37 16.66
C MET A 335 1.32 9.85 16.68
N ASN A 336 1.09 11.13 16.91
CA ASN A 336 -0.24 11.73 17.00
C ASN A 336 -0.72 12.35 15.69
N THR A 337 0.09 13.24 15.11
CA THR A 337 -0.24 13.96 13.87
C THR A 337 0.94 13.88 12.93
N MET A 338 0.69 13.80 11.65
CA MET A 338 1.73 13.75 10.62
C MET A 338 1.28 14.52 9.39
N TYR A 339 2.21 15.24 8.77
CA TYR A 339 2.00 15.81 7.44
C TYR A 339 3.21 15.63 6.54
N ARG A 340 2.97 15.72 5.24
CA ARG A 340 4.01 15.68 4.21
C ARG A 340 3.71 16.67 3.10
N LEU A 341 4.75 17.33 2.60
CA LEU A 341 4.70 18.16 1.40
C LEU A 341 5.82 17.70 0.45
N THR A 342 5.46 17.45 -0.81
CA THR A 342 6.38 16.86 -1.77
C THR A 342 6.24 17.52 -3.15
N PRO A 343 7.03 18.55 -3.48
CA PRO A 343 7.22 19.01 -4.85
C PRO A 343 8.14 18.06 -5.61
N THR A 344 7.74 17.71 -6.83
CA THR A 344 8.46 16.78 -7.71
C THR A 344 8.54 17.35 -9.13
N ILE A 345 9.69 17.20 -9.78
CA ILE A 345 9.88 17.46 -11.19
C ILE A 345 10.30 16.16 -11.90
N ILE A 346 9.66 15.84 -13.01
CA ILE A 346 9.88 14.61 -13.76
C ILE A 346 10.17 14.98 -15.22
N ARG A 347 11.22 14.39 -15.79
CA ARG A 347 11.52 14.43 -17.22
C ARG A 347 11.24 13.06 -17.83
N ASN A 348 10.29 12.99 -18.75
CA ASN A 348 9.96 11.80 -19.53
C ASN A 348 10.62 11.87 -20.90
N LEU A 349 11.41 10.87 -21.23
CA LEU A 349 12.18 10.73 -22.48
C LEU A 349 11.82 9.37 -23.13
N GLY A 350 10.55 9.17 -23.44
CA GLY A 350 10.04 7.89 -23.93
C GLY A 350 10.13 6.79 -22.87
N LYS A 351 11.04 5.84 -23.04
CA LYS A 351 11.25 4.73 -22.08
C LYS A 351 12.12 5.12 -20.87
N VAL A 352 12.78 6.27 -20.92
CA VAL A 352 13.59 6.79 -19.82
C VAL A 352 12.80 7.83 -19.04
N THR A 353 12.82 7.74 -17.73
CA THR A 353 12.24 8.74 -16.81
C THR A 353 13.30 9.14 -15.79
N ILE A 354 13.49 10.44 -15.61
CA ILE A 354 14.36 11.03 -14.59
C ILE A 354 13.46 11.89 -13.71
N GLY A 355 13.59 11.77 -12.38
CA GLY A 355 12.81 12.56 -11.45
C GLY A 355 13.67 13.10 -10.32
N LEU A 356 13.36 14.31 -9.89
CA LEU A 356 13.89 14.93 -8.69
C LEU A 356 12.71 15.30 -7.80
N GLU A 357 12.78 14.92 -6.53
CA GLU A 357 11.71 15.10 -5.56
C GLU A 357 12.29 15.59 -4.23
N TYR A 358 11.69 16.63 -3.68
CA TYR A 358 11.92 17.04 -2.31
C TYR A 358 10.72 16.57 -1.46
N GLU A 359 10.97 16.03 -0.29
CA GLU A 359 9.96 15.53 0.62
C GLU A 359 10.21 16.08 2.03
N LEU A 360 9.35 16.99 2.49
CA LEU A 360 9.26 17.38 3.88
C LEU A 360 8.24 16.50 4.58
N THR A 361 8.67 15.69 5.54
CA THR A 361 7.77 14.90 6.42
C THR A 361 7.96 15.36 7.86
N SER A 362 6.87 15.68 8.54
CA SER A 362 6.88 16.10 9.93
C SER A 362 5.88 15.29 10.74
N VAL A 363 6.30 14.85 11.92
CA VAL A 363 5.50 14.03 12.85
C VAL A 363 5.48 14.68 14.21
N GLN A 364 4.29 14.79 14.78
CA GLN A 364 4.10 15.19 16.17
C GLN A 364 4.10 13.95 17.05
N TYR A 365 5.07 13.85 17.94
CA TYR A 365 5.19 12.79 18.92
C TYR A 365 4.70 13.24 20.30
N GLY A 366 4.13 12.31 21.05
CA GLY A 366 3.96 12.43 22.49
C GLY A 366 5.16 11.85 23.23
N ASP A 367 5.48 12.39 24.38
CA ASP A 367 6.56 11.95 25.23
C ASP A 367 6.17 10.65 25.96
N LYS A 368 6.81 9.54 25.62
CA LYS A 368 6.57 8.23 26.23
C LYS A 368 6.90 8.19 27.72
N SER A 369 7.87 9.01 28.19
CA SER A 369 8.26 9.05 29.59
C SER A 369 7.15 9.58 30.51
N GLN A 370 6.21 10.35 29.96
CA GLN A 370 5.05 10.87 30.69
C GLN A 370 3.85 9.90 30.73
N GLY A 371 4.02 8.71 30.16
CA GLY A 371 3.01 7.65 30.11
C GLY A 371 1.88 7.93 29.12
N MET A 372 1.16 6.86 28.78
CA MET A 372 -0.01 6.93 27.92
C MET A 372 -1.24 7.42 28.68
N ASN A 373 -2.04 8.25 28.07
CA ASN A 373 -3.40 8.53 28.50
C ASN A 373 -4.28 7.33 28.13
N LEU A 374 -4.53 6.45 29.10
CA LEU A 374 -5.28 5.21 28.91
C LEU A 374 -6.75 5.44 28.53
N GLU A 375 -7.36 6.55 28.98
CA GLU A 375 -8.73 6.91 28.62
C GLU A 375 -8.89 7.16 27.10
N LYS A 376 -7.82 7.59 26.45
CA LYS A 376 -7.81 7.92 25.02
C LYS A 376 -6.94 6.99 24.16
N GLY A 377 -6.11 6.15 24.77
CA GLY A 377 -5.12 5.36 24.05
C GLY A 377 -4.12 6.23 23.27
N LEU A 378 -3.67 7.35 23.85
CA LEU A 378 -2.78 8.33 23.24
C LEU A 378 -1.64 8.73 24.18
N TYR A 379 -0.46 9.02 23.60
CA TYR A 379 0.57 9.79 24.29
C TYR A 379 0.32 11.27 23.99
N ASP A 380 -0.52 11.94 24.79
CA ASP A 380 -1.01 13.29 24.55
C ASP A 380 -0.30 14.37 25.40
N LYS A 381 0.77 14.01 26.11
CA LYS A 381 1.62 14.89 26.90
C LYS A 381 2.99 15.08 26.26
N GLY A 382 3.67 16.21 26.55
CA GLY A 382 4.99 16.50 26.05
C GLY A 382 5.09 16.50 24.51
N LEU A 383 4.04 17.03 23.86
CA LEU A 383 3.93 17.01 22.40
C LEU A 383 5.05 17.85 21.75
N HIS A 384 5.77 17.24 20.81
CA HIS A 384 6.84 17.89 20.06
C HIS A 384 6.85 17.42 18.60
N TRP A 385 7.42 18.24 17.72
CA TRP A 385 7.51 17.94 16.29
C TRP A 385 8.93 17.52 15.92
N VAL A 386 9.03 16.46 15.13
CA VAL A 386 10.26 16.01 14.48
C VAL A 386 10.04 16.04 12.98
N SER A 387 10.98 16.63 12.24
CA SER A 387 10.87 16.82 10.80
C SER A 387 12.07 16.23 10.07
N ASN A 388 11.82 15.64 8.91
CA ASN A 388 12.86 15.22 7.98
C ASN A 388 12.68 15.93 6.64
N ASN A 389 13.82 16.32 6.04
CA ASN A 389 13.89 16.80 4.67
C ASN A 389 14.62 15.78 3.83
N ARG A 390 13.95 15.20 2.85
CA ARG A 390 14.55 14.27 1.89
C ARG A 390 14.70 14.94 0.53
N LEU A 391 15.89 14.86 -0.03
CA LEU A 391 16.10 15.13 -1.45
C LEU A 391 16.35 13.80 -2.16
N GLN A 392 15.55 13.48 -3.15
CA GLN A 392 15.56 12.20 -3.84
C GLN A 392 15.67 12.36 -5.35
N ALA A 393 16.55 11.58 -5.98
CA ALA A 393 16.64 11.42 -7.43
C ALA A 393 16.23 10.00 -7.84
N MET A 394 15.51 9.88 -8.94
CA MET A 394 15.11 8.60 -9.55
C MET A 394 15.53 8.55 -11.01
N PHE A 395 16.11 7.42 -11.42
CA PHE A 395 16.43 7.08 -12.81
C PHE A 395 15.75 5.75 -13.15
N LYS A 396 14.89 5.77 -14.17
CA LYS A 396 14.14 4.58 -14.60
C LYS A 396 14.25 4.39 -16.10
N TYR A 397 14.52 3.15 -16.52
CA TYR A 397 14.40 2.69 -17.91
C TYR A 397 13.34 1.58 -17.97
N ALA A 398 12.31 1.77 -18.78
CA ALA A 398 11.22 0.81 -18.97
C ALA A 398 11.39 0.07 -20.31
N PHE A 399 11.04 -1.21 -20.38
CA PHE A 399 11.13 -2.05 -21.58
C PHE A 399 9.86 -2.89 -21.78
#